data_c477adcb40c965cfb14bb48bf8984bd6
#
_entry.id   c477adcb40c965cfb14bb48bf8984bd6
#
_cell.length_a   1.000
_cell.length_b   1.000
_cell.length_c   1.000
_cell.angle_alpha   90.00
_cell.angle_beta   90.00
_cell.angle_gamma   90.00
#
_symmetry.space_group_name_H-M   'P 1'
#
loop_
_entity.id
_entity.type
_entity.pdbx_description
1 polymer ?
#
loop_
_entity_poly.entity_id
_entity_poly.type
_entity_poly.pdbx_seq_one_letter_code
_entity_poly.pdbx_strand_id
1 'polypeptide(L)'
;MEEREIMTWESFGVASRELAVQIAKSGYEADMILAIARGGLLAAGALGYALSVKNTYTLNVEFYSGVDERLPIPIMLPPVPSMIDLRDSRILIVDDVADTGHTLKLVNDFCAGQVRESRVAVLYEKSGSIVKCDYVWKRTDQWINFPWSDKDPVAKRAWSVKDA
;
A
#
# COMPACT_ATOMS: atom_id res chain seq x y z
N MET A 1 -3.96 21.70 -18.70
CA MET A 1 -4.27 21.09 -17.38
C MET A 1 -3.87 19.64 -17.47
N GLU A 2 -3.07 19.18 -16.54
CA GLU A 2 -2.81 17.74 -16.47
C GLU A 2 -4.11 17.00 -16.15
N GLU A 3 -4.41 15.99 -16.95
CA GLU A 3 -5.51 15.09 -16.64
C GLU A 3 -5.20 14.36 -15.35
N ARG A 4 -6.18 14.31 -14.45
CA ARG A 4 -6.07 13.63 -13.16
C ARG A 4 -7.04 12.47 -13.08
N GLU A 5 -6.59 11.40 -12.50
CA GLU A 5 -7.47 10.32 -12.11
C GLU A 5 -8.17 10.71 -10.79
N ILE A 6 -9.48 10.63 -10.76
CA ILE A 6 -10.27 10.99 -9.57
C ILE A 6 -10.93 9.74 -9.01
N MET A 7 -10.57 9.38 -7.78
CA MET A 7 -11.27 8.36 -7.02
C MET A 7 -12.20 9.02 -6.01
N THR A 8 -13.47 8.63 -6.04
CA THR A 8 -14.45 9.01 -5.04
C THR A 8 -14.60 7.91 -3.99
N TRP A 9 -15.26 8.19 -2.85
CA TRP A 9 -15.58 7.15 -1.86
C TRP A 9 -16.43 6.02 -2.47
N GLU A 10 -17.32 6.36 -3.37
CA GLU A 10 -18.14 5.37 -4.07
C GLU A 10 -17.29 4.49 -5.00
N SER A 11 -16.47 5.09 -5.84
CA SER A 11 -15.57 4.34 -6.73
C SER A 11 -14.51 3.54 -5.97
N PHE A 12 -14.05 4.02 -4.82
CA PHE A 12 -13.20 3.25 -3.91
C PHE A 12 -13.89 1.98 -3.42
N GLY A 13 -15.16 2.08 -3.04
CA GLY A 13 -15.94 0.91 -2.64
C GLY A 13 -16.03 -0.14 -3.74
N VAL A 14 -16.31 0.29 -4.98
CA VAL A 14 -16.33 -0.60 -6.15
C VAL A 14 -14.94 -1.20 -6.42
N ALA A 15 -13.91 -0.36 -6.45
CA ALA A 15 -12.53 -0.78 -6.70
C ALA A 15 -12.04 -1.83 -5.70
N SER A 16 -12.34 -1.62 -4.42
CA SER A 16 -11.98 -2.55 -3.34
C SER A 16 -12.63 -3.92 -3.52
N ARG A 17 -13.91 -3.95 -3.91
CA ARG A 17 -14.63 -5.21 -4.18
C ARG A 17 -14.08 -5.92 -5.41
N GLU A 18 -13.83 -5.21 -6.49
CA GLU A 18 -13.26 -5.77 -7.72
C GLU A 18 -11.85 -6.33 -7.48
N LEU A 19 -11.01 -5.61 -6.73
CA LEU A 19 -9.68 -6.07 -6.34
C LEU A 19 -9.76 -7.33 -5.47
N ALA A 20 -10.67 -7.38 -4.51
CA ALA A 20 -10.91 -8.56 -3.69
C ALA A 20 -11.35 -9.78 -4.52
N VAL A 21 -12.22 -9.58 -5.50
CA VAL A 21 -12.63 -10.63 -6.44
C VAL A 21 -11.44 -11.15 -7.25
N GLN A 22 -10.58 -10.25 -7.71
CA GLN A 22 -9.34 -10.63 -8.43
C GLN A 22 -8.45 -11.51 -7.57
N ILE A 23 -8.23 -11.14 -6.31
CA ILE A 23 -7.42 -11.90 -5.35
C ILE A 23 -8.05 -13.27 -5.09
N ALA A 24 -9.35 -13.31 -4.81
CA ALA A 24 -10.06 -14.55 -4.54
C ALA A 24 -10.02 -15.53 -5.73
N LYS A 25 -10.21 -15.02 -6.94
CA LYS A 25 -10.13 -15.84 -8.18
C LYS A 25 -8.74 -16.40 -8.44
N SER A 26 -7.69 -15.78 -7.94
CA SER A 26 -6.33 -16.30 -8.08
C SER A 26 -6.06 -17.53 -7.20
N GLY A 27 -6.94 -17.83 -6.25
CA GLY A 27 -6.75 -18.88 -5.26
C GLY A 27 -5.76 -18.53 -4.14
N TYR A 28 -5.28 -17.28 -4.07
CA TYR A 28 -4.42 -16.84 -2.99
C TYR A 28 -5.23 -16.59 -1.72
N GLU A 29 -4.94 -17.34 -0.69
CA GLU A 29 -5.53 -17.20 0.64
C GLU A 29 -4.50 -16.59 1.59
N ALA A 30 -4.64 -15.31 1.87
CA ALA A 30 -3.78 -14.62 2.82
C ALA A 30 -4.17 -14.95 4.25
N ASP A 31 -3.19 -15.26 5.08
CA ASP A 31 -3.37 -15.42 6.53
C ASP A 31 -3.38 -14.07 7.24
N MET A 32 -2.75 -13.07 6.63
CA MET A 32 -2.57 -11.75 7.20
C MET A 32 -2.48 -10.69 6.10
N ILE A 33 -2.98 -9.50 6.40
CA ILE A 33 -2.78 -8.29 5.59
C ILE A 33 -1.75 -7.40 6.26
N LEU A 34 -0.80 -6.90 5.49
CA LEU A 34 0.17 -5.91 5.90
C LEU A 34 -0.10 -4.60 5.14
N ALA A 35 -0.68 -3.63 5.84
CA ALA A 35 -1.04 -2.35 5.27
C ALA A 35 0.12 -1.36 5.34
N ILE A 36 0.40 -0.69 4.24
CA ILE A 36 1.36 0.41 4.23
C ILE A 36 0.61 1.71 4.55
N ALA A 37 0.90 2.29 5.71
CA ALA A 37 0.26 3.53 6.12
C ALA A 37 0.81 4.70 5.26
N ARG A 38 -0.04 5.67 4.99
CA ARG A 38 -1.44 5.80 5.44
C ARG A 38 -2.44 5.29 4.41
N GLY A 39 -2.24 5.56 3.12
CA GLY A 39 -3.19 5.23 2.05
C GLY A 39 -3.58 3.77 1.99
N GLY A 40 -2.62 2.87 2.22
CA GLY A 40 -2.86 1.44 2.24
C GLY A 40 -3.79 0.96 3.37
N LEU A 41 -3.96 1.73 4.44
CA LEU A 41 -4.87 1.37 5.53
C LEU A 41 -6.32 1.25 5.08
N LEU A 42 -6.79 2.17 4.24
CA LEU A 42 -8.17 2.15 3.75
C LEU A 42 -8.43 0.95 2.84
N ALA A 43 -7.53 0.72 1.89
CA ALA A 43 -7.61 -0.42 1.00
C ALA A 43 -7.50 -1.75 1.78
N ALA A 44 -6.57 -1.85 2.72
CA ALA A 44 -6.39 -3.04 3.56
C ALA A 44 -7.61 -3.35 4.42
N GLY A 45 -8.23 -2.33 5.02
CA GLY A 45 -9.46 -2.50 5.78
C GLY A 45 -10.60 -3.06 4.93
N ALA A 46 -10.81 -2.49 3.74
CA ALA A 46 -11.83 -2.95 2.81
C ALA A 46 -11.57 -4.38 2.32
N LEU A 47 -10.32 -4.70 1.95
CA LEU A 47 -9.93 -6.04 1.52
C LEU A 47 -10.04 -7.07 2.65
N GLY A 48 -9.70 -6.70 3.89
CA GLY A 48 -9.83 -7.57 5.05
C GLY A 48 -11.25 -8.07 5.25
N TYR A 49 -12.24 -7.16 5.14
CA TYR A 49 -13.65 -7.55 5.18
C TYR A 49 -14.05 -8.40 3.97
N ALA A 50 -13.67 -7.98 2.77
CA ALA A 50 -14.07 -8.68 1.55
C ALA A 50 -13.48 -10.09 1.41
N LEU A 51 -12.26 -10.30 1.93
CA LEU A 51 -11.54 -11.57 1.89
C LEU A 51 -11.65 -12.39 3.19
N SER A 52 -12.39 -11.90 4.19
CA SER A 52 -12.49 -12.53 5.52
C SER A 52 -11.12 -12.69 6.23
N VAL A 53 -10.21 -11.75 6.04
CA VAL A 53 -8.91 -11.73 6.70
C VAL A 53 -8.95 -10.69 7.83
N LYS A 54 -8.93 -11.18 9.07
CA LYS A 54 -9.02 -10.33 10.26
C LYS A 54 -7.66 -9.83 10.73
N ASN A 55 -6.62 -10.64 10.58
CA ASN A 55 -5.28 -10.28 11.01
C ASN A 55 -4.70 -9.21 10.08
N THR A 56 -4.58 -8.01 10.61
CA THR A 56 -4.07 -6.87 9.87
C THR A 56 -3.02 -6.14 10.69
N TYR A 57 -1.87 -5.92 10.08
CA TYR A 57 -0.76 -5.17 10.64
C TYR A 57 -0.46 -3.96 9.77
N THR A 58 0.22 -2.99 10.33
CA THR A 58 0.53 -1.73 9.66
C THR A 58 2.03 -1.47 9.73
N LEU A 59 2.60 -1.03 8.61
CA LEU A 59 3.93 -0.44 8.54
C LEU A 59 3.85 1.02 8.13
N ASN A 60 4.62 1.87 8.79
CA ASN A 60 4.90 3.21 8.33
C ASN A 60 6.22 3.20 7.56
N VAL A 61 6.20 3.78 6.36
CA VAL A 61 7.39 3.98 5.54
C VAL A 61 7.49 5.45 5.19
N GLU A 62 8.65 6.05 5.45
CA GLU A 62 8.93 7.42 5.08
C GLU A 62 10.16 7.49 4.18
N PHE A 63 10.15 8.45 3.27
CA PHE A 63 11.32 8.79 2.49
C PHE A 63 12.17 9.79 3.26
N TYR A 64 13.41 9.39 3.59
CA TYR A 64 14.37 10.23 4.26
C TYR A 64 15.31 10.86 3.23
N SER A 65 15.31 12.19 3.17
CA SER A 65 16.38 12.93 2.50
C SER A 65 17.50 13.14 3.50
N GLY A 66 18.58 12.39 3.35
CA GLY A 66 19.77 12.54 4.19
C GLY A 66 20.44 13.91 4.03
N VAL A 67 21.43 14.21 4.88
CA VAL A 67 22.15 15.49 4.90
C VAL A 67 22.76 15.86 3.55
N ASP A 68 22.97 14.91 2.65
CA ASP A 68 23.50 15.11 1.31
C ASP A 68 22.46 15.25 0.20
N GLU A 69 21.16 15.29 0.53
CA GLU A 69 20.01 15.60 -0.34
C GLU A 69 19.94 14.90 -1.71
N ARG A 70 20.61 13.78 -1.92
CA ARG A 70 20.75 13.26 -3.28
C ARG A 70 19.59 12.42 -3.75
N LEU A 71 19.00 11.60 -2.91
CA LEU A 71 17.81 10.78 -3.22
C LEU A 71 17.08 10.45 -1.92
N PRO A 72 15.75 10.56 -1.88
CA PRO A 72 14.98 10.09 -0.74
C PRO A 72 15.12 8.57 -0.63
N ILE A 73 15.51 8.09 0.56
CA ILE A 73 15.64 6.68 0.86
C ILE A 73 14.43 6.29 1.71
N PRO A 74 13.66 5.27 1.30
CA PRO A 74 12.55 4.81 2.12
C PRO A 74 13.07 4.11 3.37
N ILE A 75 12.51 4.46 4.52
CA ILE A 75 12.80 3.82 5.81
C ILE A 75 11.49 3.38 6.47
N MET A 76 11.54 2.25 7.16
CA MET A 76 10.44 1.83 8.01
C MET A 76 10.54 2.51 9.37
N LEU A 77 9.43 3.11 9.80
CA LEU A 77 9.33 3.77 11.10
C LEU A 77 8.84 2.78 12.18
N PRO A 78 9.37 2.90 13.42
CA PRO A 78 8.84 2.11 14.52
C PRO A 78 7.39 2.55 14.88
N PRO A 79 6.56 1.67 15.45
CA PRO A 79 6.90 0.28 15.74
C PRO A 79 6.90 -0.60 14.48
N VAL A 80 7.88 -1.46 14.37
CA VAL A 80 7.94 -2.47 13.31
C VAL A 80 7.30 -3.74 13.84
N PRO A 81 6.33 -4.36 13.12
CA PRO A 81 5.73 -5.61 13.55
C PRO A 81 6.78 -6.69 13.75
N SER A 82 6.65 -7.48 14.83
CA SER A 82 7.46 -8.67 14.99
C SER A 82 7.00 -9.73 14.02
N MET A 83 7.87 -10.18 13.17
CA MET A 83 7.59 -11.22 12.17
C MET A 83 8.03 -12.62 12.66
N ILE A 84 8.25 -12.74 13.96
CA ILE A 84 8.68 -13.98 14.59
C ILE A 84 7.66 -15.05 14.33
N ASP A 85 7.40 -15.99 14.02
CA ASP A 85 6.35 -17.00 13.83
C ASP A 85 5.49 -16.87 12.55
N LEU A 86 5.94 -16.07 11.58
CA LEU A 86 5.20 -15.93 10.33
C LEU A 86 5.77 -16.75 9.17
N ARG A 87 6.71 -17.68 9.46
CA ARG A 87 7.40 -18.49 8.43
C ARG A 87 6.46 -19.33 7.56
N ASP A 88 5.33 -19.74 8.10
CA ASP A 88 4.34 -20.54 7.37
C ASP A 88 3.17 -19.69 6.86
N SER A 89 3.19 -18.38 7.10
CA SER A 89 2.10 -17.48 6.77
C SER A 89 2.23 -16.90 5.37
N ARG A 90 1.07 -16.73 4.72
CA ARG A 90 0.92 -15.99 3.47
C ARG A 90 0.47 -14.58 3.77
N ILE A 91 1.18 -13.60 3.26
CA ILE A 91 0.94 -12.19 3.55
C ILE A 91 0.49 -11.46 2.29
N LEU A 92 -0.57 -10.68 2.42
CA LEU A 92 -0.99 -9.71 1.42
C LEU A 92 -0.52 -8.32 1.83
N ILE A 93 0.46 -7.79 1.11
CA ILE A 93 0.92 -6.41 1.27
C ILE A 93 -0.02 -5.50 0.49
N VAL A 94 -0.56 -4.46 1.13
CA VAL A 94 -1.56 -3.57 0.54
C VAL A 94 -1.12 -2.12 0.64
N ASP A 95 -1.17 -1.44 -0.50
CA ASP A 95 -0.99 0.01 -0.60
C ASP A 95 -2.06 0.61 -1.54
N ASP A 96 -2.19 1.93 -1.56
CA ASP A 96 -3.10 2.62 -2.48
C ASP A 96 -2.51 2.75 -3.89
N VAL A 97 -1.25 3.08 -4.02
CA VAL A 97 -0.57 3.25 -5.30
C VAL A 97 0.87 2.75 -5.29
N ALA A 98 1.24 2.03 -6.33
CA ALA A 98 2.62 1.75 -6.69
C ALA A 98 3.09 2.84 -7.68
N ASP A 99 3.70 3.90 -7.16
CA ASP A 99 4.23 5.00 -7.98
C ASP A 99 5.62 4.65 -8.50
N THR A 100 6.66 4.94 -7.76
CA THR A 100 8.02 4.49 -8.09
C THR A 100 8.27 3.02 -7.72
N GLY A 101 7.52 2.53 -6.75
CA GLY A 101 7.63 1.17 -6.23
C GLY A 101 8.71 0.98 -5.16
N HIS A 102 9.45 2.02 -4.78
CA HIS A 102 10.51 1.89 -3.77
C HIS A 102 9.98 1.48 -2.39
N THR A 103 8.85 2.04 -1.97
CA THR A 103 8.18 1.64 -0.72
C THR A 103 7.80 0.17 -0.73
N LEU A 104 7.15 -0.28 -1.80
CA LEU A 104 6.73 -1.67 -1.94
C LEU A 104 7.92 -2.62 -2.00
N LYS A 105 9.00 -2.22 -2.67
CA LYS A 105 10.23 -3.01 -2.69
C LYS A 105 10.80 -3.18 -1.30
N LEU A 106 10.92 -2.11 -0.52
CA LEU A 106 11.41 -2.17 0.85
C LEU A 106 10.58 -3.11 1.71
N VAL A 107 9.25 -3.00 1.65
CA VAL A 107 8.34 -3.85 2.46
C VAL A 107 8.39 -5.30 2.00
N ASN A 108 8.42 -5.54 0.71
CA ASN A 108 8.53 -6.90 0.18
C ASN A 108 9.86 -7.57 0.55
N ASP A 109 10.96 -6.82 0.47
CA ASP A 109 12.29 -7.29 0.89
C ASP A 109 12.33 -7.56 2.41
N PHE A 110 11.65 -6.74 3.21
CA PHE A 110 11.50 -6.97 4.65
C PHE A 110 10.76 -8.29 4.96
N CYS A 111 9.74 -8.62 4.19
CA CYS A 111 8.99 -9.86 4.34
C CYS A 111 9.77 -11.09 3.83
N ALA A 112 10.65 -10.89 2.85
CA ALA A 112 11.40 -11.98 2.24
C ALA A 112 12.21 -12.78 3.26
N GLY A 113 12.07 -14.09 3.23
CA GLY A 113 12.75 -14.99 4.16
C GLY A 113 12.12 -15.07 5.56
N GLN A 114 11.13 -14.24 5.88
CA GLN A 114 10.43 -14.24 7.17
C GLN A 114 9.03 -14.85 7.09
N VAL A 115 8.46 -14.91 5.90
CA VAL A 115 7.13 -15.43 5.63
C VAL A 115 7.20 -16.53 4.58
N ARG A 116 6.15 -17.34 4.47
CA ARG A 116 6.06 -18.38 3.44
C ARG A 116 5.95 -17.78 2.04
N GLU A 117 5.06 -16.81 1.88
CA GLU A 117 4.79 -16.15 0.62
C GLU A 117 4.24 -14.75 0.90
N SER A 118 4.63 -13.78 0.09
CA SER A 118 4.03 -12.45 0.07
C SER A 118 3.55 -12.10 -1.33
N ARG A 119 2.39 -11.45 -1.42
CA ARG A 119 1.88 -10.86 -2.65
C ARG A 119 1.46 -9.42 -2.38
N VAL A 120 1.49 -8.62 -3.43
CA VAL A 120 1.23 -7.19 -3.36
C VAL A 120 -0.06 -6.86 -4.10
N ALA A 121 -0.95 -6.13 -3.43
CA ALA A 121 -2.18 -5.59 -3.99
C ALA A 121 -2.21 -4.07 -3.85
N VAL A 122 -2.55 -3.38 -4.94
CA VAL A 122 -2.69 -1.92 -4.98
C VAL A 122 -3.95 -1.52 -5.76
N LEU A 123 -4.50 -0.37 -5.43
CA LEU A 123 -5.58 0.21 -6.24
C LEU A 123 -5.02 0.67 -7.59
N TYR A 124 -3.88 1.36 -7.57
CA TYR A 124 -3.26 1.86 -8.79
C TYR A 124 -1.79 1.44 -8.91
N GLU A 125 -1.37 1.17 -10.15
CA GLU A 125 0.04 0.94 -10.49
C GLU A 125 0.42 1.87 -11.63
N LYS A 126 1.53 2.59 -11.46
CA LYS A 126 2.13 3.41 -12.53
C LYS A 126 3.14 2.62 -13.33
N SER A 127 3.31 2.98 -14.59
CA SER A 127 4.24 2.30 -15.51
C SER A 127 5.69 2.34 -15.02
N GLY A 128 6.06 3.42 -14.29
CA GLY A 128 7.40 3.62 -13.73
C GLY A 128 7.70 2.81 -12.46
N SER A 129 6.73 2.09 -11.91
CA SER A 129 6.98 1.27 -10.71
C SER A 129 8.01 0.18 -10.96
N ILE A 130 9.03 0.12 -10.10
CA ILE A 130 10.06 -0.94 -10.13
C ILE A 130 9.54 -2.27 -9.60
N VAL A 131 8.43 -2.25 -8.85
CA VAL A 131 7.72 -3.44 -8.40
C VAL A 131 6.48 -3.62 -9.27
N LYS A 132 6.36 -4.80 -9.87
CA LYS A 132 5.11 -5.20 -10.53
C LYS A 132 4.26 -5.91 -9.51
N CYS A 133 3.11 -5.29 -9.19
CA CYS A 133 2.20 -5.82 -8.18
C CYS A 133 1.46 -7.04 -8.71
N ASP A 134 1.15 -7.98 -7.81
CA ASP A 134 0.43 -9.20 -8.16
C ASP A 134 -1.04 -8.90 -8.51
N TYR A 135 -1.62 -7.93 -7.82
CA TYR A 135 -3.01 -7.52 -8.00
C TYR A 135 -3.10 -6.01 -8.13
N VAL A 136 -3.69 -5.56 -9.21
CA VAL A 136 -3.86 -4.14 -9.53
C VAL A 136 -5.27 -3.89 -9.99
N TRP A 137 -5.97 -2.93 -9.37
CA TRP A 137 -7.29 -2.55 -9.84
C TRP A 137 -7.22 -1.79 -11.17
N LYS A 138 -6.38 -0.74 -11.25
CA LYS A 138 -6.24 0.08 -12.45
C LYS A 138 -4.80 0.55 -12.65
N ARG A 139 -4.36 0.62 -13.91
CA ARG A 139 -3.07 1.22 -14.28
C ARG A 139 -3.29 2.60 -14.85
N THR A 140 -2.49 3.57 -14.39
CA THR A 140 -2.51 4.96 -14.86
C THR A 140 -1.21 5.65 -14.53
N ASP A 141 -0.76 6.53 -15.41
CA ASP A 141 0.37 7.41 -15.15
C ASP A 141 -0.08 8.82 -14.70
N GLN A 142 -1.38 9.04 -14.67
CA GLN A 142 -1.95 10.29 -14.20
C GLN A 142 -1.76 10.47 -12.69
N TRP A 143 -1.79 11.71 -12.22
CA TRP A 143 -1.90 12.00 -10.80
C TRP A 143 -3.25 11.54 -10.28
N ILE A 144 -3.25 10.85 -9.14
CA ILE A 144 -4.47 10.31 -8.56
C ILE A 144 -4.90 11.20 -7.39
N ASN A 145 -6.14 11.67 -7.44
CA ASN A 145 -6.79 12.33 -6.31
C ASN A 145 -7.59 11.28 -5.55
N PHE A 146 -7.09 10.90 -4.39
CA PHE A 146 -7.81 10.00 -3.50
C PHE A 146 -8.79 10.74 -2.60
N PRO A 147 -9.93 10.15 -2.25
CA PRO A 147 -10.95 10.83 -1.47
C PRO A 147 -10.54 11.14 -0.02
N TRP A 148 -9.51 10.46 0.49
CA TRP A 148 -8.96 10.72 1.83
C TRP A 148 -7.90 11.81 1.86
N SER A 149 -7.44 12.28 0.71
CA SER A 149 -6.39 13.29 0.61
C SER A 149 -6.71 14.40 -0.40
N ASP A 150 -7.96 14.50 -0.85
CA ASP A 150 -8.41 15.51 -1.81
C ASP A 150 -8.59 16.91 -1.20
N LYS A 151 -8.63 16.99 0.13
CA LYS A 151 -8.82 18.24 0.88
C LYS A 151 -7.64 18.51 1.80
N ASP A 152 -7.44 19.79 2.08
CA ASP A 152 -6.43 20.21 3.05
C ASP A 152 -6.67 19.59 4.43
N PRO A 153 -5.60 19.26 5.18
CA PRO A 153 -5.74 18.82 6.56
C PRO A 153 -6.47 19.85 7.41
N VAL A 154 -7.39 19.39 8.24
CA VAL A 154 -8.11 20.27 9.20
C VAL A 154 -7.14 20.85 10.22
N ALA A 155 -6.11 20.10 10.61
CA ALA A 155 -5.08 20.57 11.54
C ALA A 155 -3.70 20.48 10.88
N LYS A 156 -3.01 21.60 10.80
CA LYS A 156 -1.61 21.66 10.34
C LYS A 156 -0.69 21.54 11.55
N ARG A 157 0.31 20.64 11.47
CA ARG A 157 1.33 20.47 12.51
C ARG A 157 2.69 20.85 11.96
N ALA A 158 3.49 21.58 12.76
CA ALA A 158 4.81 22.07 12.34
C ALA A 158 5.81 20.95 11.98
N TRP A 159 5.59 19.75 12.52
CA TRP A 159 6.45 18.58 12.31
C TRP A 159 5.77 17.49 11.46
N SER A 160 4.62 17.75 10.86
CA SER A 160 4.01 16.79 9.96
C SER A 160 4.94 16.56 8.78
N VAL A 161 5.26 15.31 8.56
CA VAL A 161 5.99 14.90 7.36
C VAL A 161 5.17 15.35 6.16
N LYS A 162 5.80 15.99 5.19
CA LYS A 162 5.13 16.31 3.95
C LYS A 162 4.69 15.00 3.32
N ASP A 163 3.42 14.90 3.03
CA ASP A 163 2.90 13.74 2.30
C ASP A 163 3.68 13.59 1.00
N ALA A 164 4.28 12.46 0.86
CA ALA A 164 4.92 12.09 -0.39
C ALA A 164 3.87 11.77 -1.43
#